data_875b3fd15b51419f0b8909ed7c29e6f3
#
_entry.id   875b3fd15b51419f0b8909ed7c29e6f3
#
_cell.length_a   1.000
_cell.length_b   1.000
_cell.length_c   1.000
_cell.angle_alpha   90.00
_cell.angle_beta   90.00
_cell.angle_gamma   90.00
#
_symmetry.space_group_name_H-M   'P 1'
#
loop_
_entity.id
_entity.type
_entity.pdbx_description
1 polymer ?
#
loop_
_entity_poly.entity_id
_entity_poly.type
_entity_poly.pdbx_seq_one_letter_code
_entity_poly.pdbx_strand_id
1 'polypeptide(L)'
;MMTSDDAGSDAEPTRGEIDALQGPTMLEFGTSWCGYCRAAQPLIAAALAAHPEVRHIRVEDGRMRRLGRSFGVKLWPTLIFLRDGAE
;
A
#
# COMPACT_ATOMS: atom_id res chain seq x y z
N MET A 1 6.14 12.52 -6.04
CA MET A 1 5.66 12.27 -5.89
C MET A 1 5.25 11.85 -5.35
N MET A 2 4.96 11.56 -5.05
CA MET A 2 4.39 11.25 -4.60
C MET A 2 3.98 11.01 -3.90
N THR A 3 3.96 10.71 -3.65
CA THR A 3 3.45 10.55 -3.09
C THR A 3 2.84 10.51 -2.42
N SER A 4 2.99 10.39 -2.20
CA SER A 4 2.39 10.39 -1.58
C SER A 4 1.64 10.62 -1.16
N ASP A 5 1.77 10.64 -1.15
CA ASP A 5 1.06 10.89 -0.83
C ASP A 5 0.14 10.95 -0.69
N ASP A 6 0.10 10.95 -0.74
CA ASP A 6 -0.81 11.07 -0.62
C ASP A 6 -1.59 10.79 -0.23
N ALA A 7 -0.65 10.81 -0.24
CA ALA A 7 -1.63 10.12 0.45
C ALA A 7 -2.83 10.74 0.96
N GLY A 8 -3.03 11.19 1.69
CA GLY A 8 -4.27 11.75 2.06
C GLY A 8 -5.27 11.90 0.95
N SER A 9 -4.89 11.45 -0.16
CA SER A 9 -5.79 11.52 -1.30
C SER A 9 -7.02 10.66 -1.06
N ASP A 10 -8.17 11.18 -1.40
CA ASP A 10 -9.40 10.42 -1.36
C ASP A 10 -9.50 9.46 -2.54
N ALA A 11 -8.75 9.71 -3.58
CA ALA A 11 -8.77 8.88 -4.76
C ALA A 11 -7.91 7.65 -4.52
N GLU A 12 -8.54 6.50 -4.56
CA GLU A 12 -7.75 5.27 -4.44
C GLU A 12 -7.34 4.84 -5.86
N PRO A 13 -6.15 4.24 -6.02
CA PRO A 13 -5.77 3.70 -7.31
C PRO A 13 -6.72 2.61 -7.73
N THR A 14 -6.93 2.47 -9.03
CA THR A 14 -7.70 1.33 -9.53
C THR A 14 -6.82 0.10 -9.59
N ARG A 15 -7.45 -1.07 -9.63
CA ARG A 15 -6.70 -2.31 -9.80
C ARG A 15 -5.89 -2.29 -11.09
N GLY A 16 -6.49 -1.74 -12.17
CA GLY A 16 -5.78 -1.63 -13.44
C GLY A 16 -4.54 -0.78 -13.36
N GLU A 17 -4.61 0.33 -12.61
CA GLU A 17 -3.44 1.17 -12.41
C GLU A 17 -2.35 0.42 -11.67
N ILE A 18 -2.72 -0.37 -10.67
CA ILE A 18 -1.76 -1.17 -9.92
C ILE A 18 -1.15 -2.24 -10.81
N ASP A 19 -1.98 -2.92 -11.60
CA ASP A 19 -1.50 -3.97 -12.50
C ASP A 19 -0.52 -3.44 -13.54
N ALA A 20 -0.60 -2.15 -13.87
CA ALA A 20 0.26 -1.52 -14.87
C ALA A 20 1.58 -1.02 -14.30
N LEU A 21 1.77 -1.06 -12.98
CA LEU A 21 3.01 -0.60 -12.36
C LEU A 21 4.18 -1.49 -12.76
N GLN A 22 5.35 -0.86 -12.94
CA GLN A 22 6.54 -1.59 -13.30
C GLN A 22 7.52 -1.58 -12.13
N GLY A 23 8.30 -2.66 -12.03
CA GLY A 23 9.30 -2.79 -11.00
C GLY A 23 8.74 -3.28 -9.69
N PRO A 24 9.59 -3.32 -8.65
CA PRO A 24 9.15 -3.81 -7.35
C PRO A 24 8.31 -2.75 -6.64
N THR A 25 7.18 -3.17 -6.10
CA THR A 25 6.25 -2.29 -5.43
C THR A 25 5.71 -2.98 -4.19
N MET A 26 5.53 -2.21 -3.12
CA MET A 26 4.85 -2.69 -1.92
C MET A 26 3.61 -1.85 -1.70
N LEU A 27 2.45 -2.50 -1.68
CA LEU A 27 1.20 -1.86 -1.32
C LEU A 27 0.98 -2.07 0.17
N GLU A 28 0.66 -1.00 0.87
CA GLU A 28 0.38 -1.06 2.30
C GLU A 28 -1.08 -0.67 2.52
N PHE A 29 -1.89 -1.62 2.97
CA PHE A 29 -3.31 -1.38 3.23
C PHE A 29 -3.55 -1.20 4.71
N GLY A 30 -4.31 -0.18 5.05
CA GLY A 30 -4.65 0.08 6.43
C GLY A 30 -5.42 1.38 6.54
N THR A 31 -5.50 1.91 7.77
CA THR A 31 -6.15 3.19 8.03
C THR A 31 -5.27 4.02 8.94
N SER A 32 -5.50 5.34 8.95
CA SER A 32 -4.72 6.23 9.79
C SER A 32 -5.01 6.04 11.28
N TRP A 33 -6.18 5.50 11.62
CA TRP A 33 -6.59 5.30 13.01
C TRP A 33 -6.31 3.89 13.52
N CYS A 34 -5.73 3.04 12.71
CA CYS A 34 -5.47 1.65 13.07
C CYS A 34 -4.21 1.57 13.94
N GLY A 35 -4.37 1.08 15.17
CA GLY A 35 -3.23 0.97 16.10
C GLY A 35 -2.17 0.02 15.61
N TYR A 36 -2.55 -1.11 15.04
CA TYR A 36 -1.59 -2.07 14.49
C TYR A 36 -0.83 -1.50 13.31
N CYS A 37 -1.52 -0.71 12.47
CA CYS A 37 -0.87 -0.05 11.34
C CYS A 37 0.19 0.93 11.83
N ARG A 38 -0.13 1.71 12.86
CA ARG A 38 0.81 2.69 13.39
C ARG A 38 1.99 2.01 14.05
N ALA A 39 1.73 0.91 14.77
CA ALA A 39 2.81 0.16 15.42
C ALA A 39 3.75 -0.46 14.40
N ALA A 40 3.26 -0.79 13.22
CA ALA A 40 4.08 -1.40 12.17
C ALA A 40 4.96 -0.39 11.43
N GLN A 41 4.68 0.92 11.52
CA GLN A 41 5.37 1.91 10.71
C GLN A 41 6.88 1.91 10.88
N PRO A 42 7.44 1.84 12.10
CA PRO A 42 8.91 1.81 12.21
C PRO A 42 9.54 0.61 11.51
N LEU A 43 8.87 -0.54 11.56
CA LEU A 43 9.38 -1.75 10.92
C LEU A 43 9.30 -1.63 9.41
N ILE A 44 8.20 -1.09 8.90
CA ILE A 44 8.03 -0.87 7.47
C ILE A 44 9.07 0.13 6.97
N ALA A 45 9.25 1.22 7.70
CA ALA A 45 10.22 2.24 7.31
C ALA A 45 11.64 1.67 7.25
N ALA A 46 12.00 0.84 8.23
CA ALA A 46 13.33 0.23 8.26
C ALA A 46 13.52 -0.72 7.09
N ALA A 47 12.50 -1.51 6.76
CA ALA A 47 12.58 -2.43 5.64
C ALA A 47 12.72 -1.68 4.32
N LEU A 48 11.95 -0.62 4.14
CA LEU A 48 12.01 0.17 2.91
C LEU A 48 13.33 0.91 2.77
N ALA A 49 13.90 1.37 3.89
CA ALA A 49 15.21 2.01 3.86
C ALA A 49 16.29 1.05 3.36
N ALA A 50 16.14 -0.24 3.64
CA ALA A 50 17.08 -1.26 3.19
C ALA A 50 16.84 -1.64 1.73
N HIS A 51 15.70 -1.25 1.14
CA HIS A 51 15.32 -1.60 -0.23
C HIS A 51 14.82 -0.36 -0.96
N PRO A 52 15.71 0.62 -1.24
CA PRO A 52 15.27 1.88 -1.84
C PRO A 52 14.71 1.73 -3.26
N GLU A 53 14.93 0.58 -3.89
CA GLU A 53 14.38 0.34 -5.22
C GLU A 53 12.88 0.04 -5.19
N VAL A 54 12.33 -0.27 -4.00
CA VAL A 54 10.92 -0.65 -3.88
C VAL A 54 10.04 0.59 -3.78
N ARG A 55 9.04 0.67 -4.66
CA ARG A 55 8.04 1.73 -4.59
C ARG A 55 7.06 1.41 -3.47
N HIS A 56 6.79 2.39 -2.63
CA HIS A 56 5.87 2.22 -1.51
C HIS A 56 4.59 3.00 -1.80
N ILE A 57 3.46 2.31 -1.81
CA ILE A 57 2.16 2.93 -2.03
C ILE A 57 1.27 2.57 -0.85
N ARG A 58 0.84 3.59 -0.13
CA ARG A 58 -0.10 3.42 0.99
C ARG A 58 -1.51 3.60 0.45
N VAL A 59 -2.38 2.67 0.82
CA VAL A 59 -3.76 2.68 0.35
C VAL A 59 -4.67 2.62 1.55
N GLU A 60 -5.56 3.60 1.67
CA GLU A 60 -6.60 3.57 2.68
C GLU A 60 -7.56 2.43 2.35
N ASP A 61 -7.83 1.58 3.33
CA ASP A 61 -8.75 0.47 3.15
C ASP A 61 -10.00 0.71 4.01
N GLY A 62 -10.98 -0.20 3.89
CA GLY A 62 -12.17 -0.10 4.69
C GLY A 62 -13.43 -0.04 3.86
N ARG A 63 -14.49 0.49 4.47
CA ARG A 63 -15.77 0.57 3.80
C ARG A 63 -15.67 1.46 2.56
N MET A 64 -16.27 1.03 1.47
CA MET A 64 -16.32 1.76 0.21
C MET A 64 -14.95 1.89 -0.49
N ARG A 65 -14.00 1.08 -0.07
CA ARG A 65 -12.67 1.02 -0.69
C ARG A 65 -12.52 -0.31 -1.38
N ARG A 66 -12.30 -0.28 -2.69
CA ARG A 66 -12.37 -1.48 -3.54
C ARG A 66 -11.04 -2.16 -3.72
N LEU A 67 -9.95 -1.40 -3.68
CA LEU A 67 -8.66 -1.97 -4.04
C LEU A 67 -8.24 -3.08 -3.09
N GLY A 68 -8.36 -2.86 -1.77
CA GLY A 68 -8.02 -3.89 -0.81
C GLY A 68 -8.85 -5.14 -1.02
N ARG A 69 -10.12 -4.96 -1.33
CA ARG A 69 -11.02 -6.08 -1.59
C ARG A 69 -10.56 -6.89 -2.79
N SER A 70 -10.05 -6.21 -3.83
CA SER A 70 -9.57 -6.88 -5.02
C SER A 70 -8.34 -7.75 -4.75
N PHE A 71 -7.63 -7.50 -3.66
CA PHE A 71 -6.49 -8.32 -3.23
C PHE A 71 -6.84 -9.25 -2.08
N GLY A 72 -8.10 -9.29 -1.66
CA GLY A 72 -8.52 -10.14 -0.57
C GLY A 72 -8.06 -9.68 0.80
N VAL A 73 -7.81 -8.39 0.97
CA VAL A 73 -7.35 -7.84 2.24
C VAL A 73 -8.46 -7.93 3.28
N LYS A 74 -8.14 -8.48 4.45
CA LYS A 74 -9.10 -8.64 5.54
C LYS A 74 -8.61 -8.11 6.87
N LEU A 75 -7.30 -7.99 7.03
CA LEU A 75 -6.69 -7.52 8.27
C LEU A 75 -5.76 -6.37 7.97
N TRP A 76 -5.48 -5.54 8.95
CA TRP A 76 -4.59 -4.40 8.80
C TRP A 76 -3.49 -4.45 9.84
N PRO A 77 -2.26 -4.08 9.47
CA PRO A 77 -1.88 -3.73 8.10
C PRO A 77 -1.73 -4.98 7.24
N THR A 78 -1.92 -4.83 5.95
CA THR A 78 -1.61 -5.88 4.98
C THR A 78 -0.62 -5.31 3.97
N LEU A 79 0.45 -6.03 3.75
CA LEU A 79 1.48 -5.65 2.78
C LEU A 79 1.43 -6.62 1.62
N ILE A 80 1.32 -6.07 0.42
CA ILE A 80 1.30 -6.87 -0.80
C ILE A 80 2.52 -6.48 -1.63
N PHE A 81 3.33 -7.46 -1.99
CA PHE A 81 4.54 -7.22 -2.77
C PHE A 81 4.28 -7.59 -4.22
N LEU A 82 4.60 -6.66 -5.12
CA LEU A 82 4.36 -6.81 -6.53
C LEU A 82 5.67 -6.65 -7.30
N ARG A 83 5.76 -7.34 -8.42
CA ARG A 83 6.79 -7.07 -9.42
C ARG A 83 6.09 -6.96 -10.76
N ASP A 84 6.24 -5.81 -11.39
CA ASP A 84 5.60 -5.52 -12.68
C ASP A 84 4.10 -5.76 -12.61
N GLY A 85 3.48 -5.33 -11.51
CA GLY A 85 2.04 -5.43 -11.30
C GLY A 85 1.55 -6.78 -10.83
N ALA A 86 2.40 -7.79 -10.72
CA ALA A 86 1.99 -9.13 -10.32
C ALA A 86 2.51 -9.47 -8.93
N GLU A 87 1.61 -10.03 -8.15
CA GLU A 87 1.88 -10.47 -6.78
C GLU A 87 2.88 -11.60 -6.74
#